data_85885c12df1b0a09cb91284c287030c7
#
_entry.id   85885c12df1b0a09cb91284c287030c7
#
_cell.length_a   1.000
_cell.length_b   1.000
_cell.length_c   1.000
_cell.angle_alpha   90.00
_cell.angle_beta   90.00
_cell.angle_gamma   90.00
#
_symmetry.space_group_name_H-M   'P 1'
#
loop_
_entity.id
_entity.type
_entity.pdbx_description
1 polymer ?
#
loop_
_entity_poly.entity_id
_entity_poly.type
_entity_poly.pdbx_seq_one_letter_code
_entity_poly.pdbx_strand_id
1 'polypeptide(L)'
;MKKIILIGAGGHCVSCVDVIELQRKFKIVGLIDNRKEKFLLDYKIIGGDKELKKVSKKIDYALITVGHIKNSTIRENLFKKALNCGFKFPTIVSPLSYVSKRATIGEGTIVMHGSVVNAGAKIGKNCIINNKALIEHDVVIEDNCHLSTGSTVNGGAIIKKNSFIGSCSVIKQNIKIGKNCFVNANLFIDQNLKDNSKIYEKK
;
A
#
# COMPACT_ATOMS: atom_id res chain seq x y z
N MET A 1 4.43 12.03 -19.91
CA MET A 1 4.08 11.24 -18.70
C MET A 1 2.66 10.69 -18.88
N LYS A 2 2.41 9.45 -18.43
CA LYS A 2 1.06 8.86 -18.39
C LYS A 2 0.22 9.57 -17.32
N LYS A 3 -1.07 9.80 -17.62
CA LYS A 3 -1.99 10.43 -16.65
C LYS A 3 -2.46 9.43 -15.61
N ILE A 4 -2.52 9.83 -14.33
CA ILE A 4 -2.99 9.00 -13.22
C ILE A 4 -3.98 9.77 -12.35
N ILE A 5 -5.00 9.06 -11.85
CA ILE A 5 -5.94 9.52 -10.84
C ILE A 5 -5.60 8.87 -9.50
N LEU A 6 -5.71 9.63 -8.41
CA LEU A 6 -5.59 9.08 -7.06
C LEU A 6 -6.99 8.93 -6.45
N ILE A 7 -7.23 7.76 -5.83
CA ILE A 7 -8.53 7.43 -5.22
C ILE A 7 -8.36 7.40 -3.71
N GLY A 8 -8.92 8.42 -3.06
CA GLY A 8 -8.73 8.75 -1.65
C GLY A 8 -7.85 9.98 -1.45
N ALA A 9 -8.35 11.00 -0.74
CA ALA A 9 -7.66 12.28 -0.52
C ALA A 9 -7.31 12.50 0.96
N GLY A 10 -7.03 11.43 1.73
CA GLY A 10 -6.60 11.48 3.13
C GLY A 10 -5.11 11.76 3.32
N GLY A 11 -4.63 11.67 4.57
CA GLY A 11 -3.21 11.90 4.90
C GLY A 11 -2.24 10.99 4.15
N HIS A 12 -2.59 9.73 3.90
CA HIS A 12 -1.76 8.82 3.09
C HIS A 12 -1.61 9.31 1.64
N CYS A 13 -2.65 9.96 1.09
CA CYS A 13 -2.60 10.53 -0.25
C CYS A 13 -1.50 11.60 -0.38
N VAL A 14 -1.30 12.44 0.64
CA VAL A 14 -0.23 13.46 0.67
C VAL A 14 1.13 12.82 0.42
N SER A 15 1.44 11.75 1.15
CA SER A 15 2.71 11.03 0.96
C SER A 15 2.79 10.29 -0.38
N CYS A 16 1.66 9.79 -0.90
CA CYS A 16 1.62 9.15 -2.23
C CYS A 16 1.89 10.17 -3.35
N VAL A 17 1.37 11.40 -3.23
CA VAL A 17 1.64 12.50 -4.17
C VAL A 17 3.13 12.74 -4.27
N ASP A 18 3.82 12.92 -3.14
CA ASP A 18 5.26 13.16 -3.10
C ASP A 18 6.07 12.06 -3.83
N VAL A 19 5.74 10.79 -3.58
CA VAL A 19 6.39 9.66 -4.29
C VAL A 19 6.16 9.72 -5.79
N ILE A 20 4.94 10.00 -6.24
CA ILE A 20 4.58 10.00 -7.66
C ILE A 20 5.24 11.15 -8.39
N GLU A 21 5.27 12.35 -7.78
CA GLU A 21 5.95 13.52 -8.31
C GLU A 21 7.45 13.30 -8.45
N LEU A 22 8.08 12.75 -7.42
CA LEU A 22 9.50 12.45 -7.43
C LEU A 22 9.85 11.36 -8.47
N GLN A 23 8.98 10.37 -8.67
CA GLN A 23 9.19 9.31 -9.65
C GLN A 23 9.13 9.82 -11.11
N ARG A 24 8.38 10.88 -11.40
CA ARG A 24 8.23 11.52 -12.73
C ARG A 24 7.75 10.59 -13.86
N LYS A 25 7.14 9.44 -13.53
CA LYS A 25 6.57 8.52 -14.54
C LYS A 25 5.11 8.84 -14.87
N PHE A 26 4.40 9.42 -13.91
CA PHE A 26 2.98 9.75 -14.02
C PHE A 26 2.74 11.23 -13.74
N LYS A 27 1.73 11.80 -14.42
CA LYS A 27 1.17 13.11 -14.12
C LYS A 27 -0.15 12.92 -13.38
N ILE A 28 -0.22 13.35 -12.13
CA ILE A 28 -1.48 13.37 -11.37
C ILE A 28 -2.40 14.39 -12.01
N VAL A 29 -3.63 14.00 -12.37
CA VAL A 29 -4.59 14.88 -13.06
C VAL A 29 -5.84 15.15 -12.24
N GLY A 30 -5.94 14.60 -11.05
CA GLY A 30 -7.01 14.87 -10.09
C GLY A 30 -7.14 13.75 -9.07
N LEU A 31 -8.01 13.99 -8.09
CA LEU A 31 -8.31 13.08 -6.99
C LEU A 31 -9.79 12.70 -7.03
N ILE A 32 -10.10 11.49 -6.59
CA ILE A 32 -11.47 11.02 -6.33
C ILE A 32 -11.61 10.82 -4.82
N ASP A 33 -12.56 11.53 -4.21
CA ASP A 33 -12.90 11.36 -2.79
C ASP A 33 -14.32 11.89 -2.53
N ASN A 34 -15.01 11.35 -1.54
CA ASN A 34 -16.36 11.76 -1.17
C ASN A 34 -16.39 12.94 -0.18
N ARG A 35 -15.24 13.51 0.18
CA ARG A 35 -15.14 14.66 1.09
C ARG A 35 -15.69 15.95 0.46
N LYS A 36 -15.91 16.98 1.32
CA LYS A 36 -16.43 18.29 0.88
C LYS A 36 -15.36 19.22 0.31
N GLU A 37 -14.12 19.03 0.69
CA GLU A 37 -12.97 19.83 0.22
C GLU A 37 -12.81 19.68 -1.28
N LYS A 38 -12.47 20.79 -1.96
CA LYS A 38 -12.30 20.81 -3.41
C LYS A 38 -10.87 20.49 -3.85
N PHE A 39 -9.91 20.58 -2.95
CA PHE A 39 -8.49 20.37 -3.22
C PHE A 39 -7.80 19.62 -2.08
N LEU A 40 -6.75 18.89 -2.42
CA LEU A 40 -5.72 18.42 -1.50
C LEU A 40 -4.37 18.74 -2.15
N LEU A 41 -3.51 19.47 -1.43
CA LEU A 41 -2.35 20.12 -2.05
C LEU A 41 -2.82 20.89 -3.30
N ASP A 42 -2.06 20.83 -4.39
CA ASP A 42 -2.39 21.51 -5.64
C ASP A 42 -3.34 20.72 -6.54
N TYR A 43 -3.91 19.59 -6.07
CA TYR A 43 -4.72 18.69 -6.85
C TYR A 43 -6.20 18.84 -6.56
N LYS A 44 -6.97 19.03 -7.63
CA LYS A 44 -8.44 19.14 -7.55
C LYS A 44 -9.06 17.79 -7.26
N ILE A 45 -10.03 17.76 -6.32
CA ILE A 45 -10.95 16.65 -6.15
C ILE A 45 -12.04 16.80 -7.19
N ILE A 46 -12.07 15.90 -8.17
CA ILE A 46 -12.92 15.98 -9.36
C ILE A 46 -14.25 15.25 -9.21
N GLY A 47 -14.48 14.64 -8.07
CA GLY A 47 -15.72 13.96 -7.69
C GLY A 47 -15.51 12.82 -6.75
N GLY A 48 -16.60 12.15 -6.39
CA GLY A 48 -16.61 10.97 -5.53
C GLY A 48 -16.60 9.65 -6.33
N ASP A 49 -16.78 8.55 -5.62
CA ASP A 49 -16.75 7.18 -6.17
C ASP A 49 -17.74 6.95 -7.33
N LYS A 50 -18.80 7.75 -7.45
CA LYS A 50 -19.77 7.67 -8.54
C LYS A 50 -19.17 8.08 -9.89
N GLU A 51 -18.13 8.91 -9.86
CA GLU A 51 -17.47 9.42 -11.07
C GLU A 51 -16.44 8.42 -11.66
N LEU A 52 -16.06 7.36 -10.96
CA LEU A 52 -15.02 6.42 -11.39
C LEU A 52 -15.25 5.90 -12.81
N LYS A 53 -16.49 5.49 -13.15
CA LYS A 53 -16.83 4.96 -14.47
C LYS A 53 -16.69 6.02 -15.59
N LYS A 54 -17.01 7.28 -15.29
CA LYS A 54 -16.88 8.40 -16.25
C LYS A 54 -15.41 8.78 -16.43
N VAL A 55 -14.64 8.79 -15.36
CA VAL A 55 -13.22 9.15 -15.37
C VAL A 55 -12.39 8.08 -16.08
N SER A 56 -12.69 6.79 -15.89
CA SER A 56 -11.97 5.69 -16.53
C SER A 56 -12.04 5.70 -18.07
N LYS A 57 -13.06 6.36 -18.66
CA LYS A 57 -13.15 6.57 -20.12
C LYS A 57 -12.10 7.55 -20.66
N LYS A 58 -11.46 8.34 -19.79
CA LYS A 58 -10.49 9.39 -20.17
C LYS A 58 -9.11 9.18 -19.61
N ILE A 59 -8.99 8.44 -18.52
CA ILE A 59 -7.74 8.21 -17.75
C ILE A 59 -7.62 6.73 -17.48
N ASP A 60 -6.53 6.12 -17.94
CA ASP A 60 -6.32 4.66 -17.83
C ASP A 60 -5.82 4.22 -16.46
N TYR A 61 -5.02 5.07 -15.77
CA TYR A 61 -4.30 4.67 -14.57
C TYR A 61 -4.89 5.27 -13.31
N ALA A 62 -4.94 4.46 -12.27
CA ALA A 62 -5.33 4.88 -10.93
C ALA A 62 -4.40 4.30 -9.86
N LEU A 63 -4.36 4.93 -8.70
CA LEU A 63 -3.77 4.40 -7.46
C LEU A 63 -4.76 4.60 -6.32
N ILE A 64 -4.94 3.58 -5.48
CA ILE A 64 -5.68 3.75 -4.23
C ILE A 64 -4.77 4.40 -3.20
N THR A 65 -5.15 5.59 -2.75
CA THR A 65 -4.41 6.40 -1.78
C THR A 65 -5.10 6.48 -0.42
N VAL A 66 -6.11 5.62 -0.20
CA VAL A 66 -6.68 5.34 1.12
C VAL A 66 -5.74 4.39 1.86
N GLY A 67 -5.18 4.84 2.98
CA GLY A 67 -4.46 3.97 3.90
C GLY A 67 -5.43 3.09 4.71
N HIS A 68 -4.90 2.07 5.38
CA HIS A 68 -5.67 1.31 6.36
C HIS A 68 -4.78 0.91 7.55
N ILE A 69 -5.40 0.74 8.71
CA ILE A 69 -4.74 0.29 9.95
C ILE A 69 -5.47 -0.95 10.50
N LYS A 70 -6.69 -0.79 10.98
CA LYS A 70 -7.46 -1.89 11.60
C LYS A 70 -8.21 -2.76 10.60
N ASN A 71 -8.52 -2.24 9.41
CA ASN A 71 -9.37 -2.90 8.42
C ASN A 71 -9.04 -2.40 7.01
N SER A 72 -8.75 -3.31 6.11
CA SER A 72 -8.43 -3.04 4.70
C SER A 72 -9.65 -2.94 3.79
N THR A 73 -10.86 -3.20 4.29
CA THR A 73 -12.08 -3.37 3.47
C THR A 73 -12.37 -2.18 2.56
N ILE A 74 -12.21 -0.94 3.06
CA ILE A 74 -12.46 0.26 2.25
C ILE A 74 -11.48 0.30 1.07
N ARG A 75 -10.18 0.12 1.34
CA ARG A 75 -9.13 0.11 0.32
C ARG A 75 -9.34 -1.00 -0.70
N GLU A 76 -9.64 -2.21 -0.23
CA GLU A 76 -9.91 -3.39 -1.07
C GLU A 76 -11.14 -3.17 -1.97
N ASN A 77 -12.24 -2.66 -1.42
CA ASN A 77 -13.47 -2.40 -2.19
C ASN A 77 -13.27 -1.31 -3.24
N LEU A 78 -12.54 -0.24 -2.92
CA LEU A 78 -12.21 0.81 -3.88
C LEU A 78 -11.33 0.26 -5.02
N PHE A 79 -10.36 -0.58 -4.70
CA PHE A 79 -9.51 -1.23 -5.69
C PHE A 79 -10.32 -2.11 -6.64
N LYS A 80 -11.18 -3.00 -6.12
CA LYS A 80 -12.07 -3.84 -6.91
C LYS A 80 -13.05 -3.00 -7.77
N LYS A 81 -13.66 -1.98 -7.18
CA LYS A 81 -14.59 -1.09 -7.89
C LYS A 81 -13.92 -0.37 -9.05
N ALA A 82 -12.71 0.15 -8.83
CA ALA A 82 -11.98 0.87 -9.87
C ALA A 82 -11.46 -0.09 -10.97
N LEU A 83 -11.03 -1.31 -10.62
CA LEU A 83 -10.72 -2.36 -11.61
C LEU A 83 -11.93 -2.65 -12.50
N ASN A 84 -13.12 -2.82 -11.91
CA ASN A 84 -14.36 -3.07 -12.64
C ASN A 84 -14.78 -1.88 -13.51
N CYS A 85 -14.31 -0.67 -13.20
CA CYS A 85 -14.49 0.50 -14.05
C CYS A 85 -13.50 0.55 -15.23
N GLY A 86 -12.49 -0.31 -15.26
CA GLY A 86 -11.50 -0.41 -16.34
C GLY A 86 -10.17 0.29 -16.07
N PHE A 87 -9.92 0.77 -14.85
CA PHE A 87 -8.62 1.35 -14.50
C PHE A 87 -7.52 0.28 -14.42
N LYS A 88 -6.32 0.67 -14.86
CA LYS A 88 -5.06 -0.08 -14.69
C LYS A 88 -4.32 0.47 -13.47
N PHE A 89 -3.76 -0.40 -12.66
CA PHE A 89 -3.08 -0.04 -11.44
C PHE A 89 -1.57 -0.26 -11.59
N PRO A 90 -0.76 0.80 -11.81
CA PRO A 90 0.68 0.65 -11.84
C PRO A 90 1.24 0.35 -10.45
N THR A 91 2.35 -0.36 -10.40
CA THR A 91 3.21 -0.39 -9.22
C THR A 91 3.94 0.94 -9.13
N ILE A 92 3.83 1.61 -7.99
CA ILE A 92 4.51 2.88 -7.71
C ILE A 92 5.69 2.61 -6.77
N VAL A 93 6.88 2.94 -7.20
CA VAL A 93 8.11 2.72 -6.41
C VAL A 93 8.85 4.04 -6.28
N SER A 94 9.10 4.44 -5.05
CA SER A 94 9.90 5.65 -4.77
C SER A 94 11.30 5.54 -5.36
N PRO A 95 11.82 6.57 -6.03
CA PRO A 95 13.23 6.61 -6.44
C PRO A 95 14.22 6.55 -5.27
N LEU A 96 13.76 6.85 -4.05
CA LEU A 96 14.57 6.78 -2.82
C LEU A 96 14.46 5.43 -2.10
N SER A 97 13.83 4.43 -2.70
CA SER A 97 13.75 3.06 -2.18
C SER A 97 14.67 2.13 -2.96
N TYR A 98 15.09 1.04 -2.31
CA TYR A 98 15.75 -0.05 -2.99
C TYR A 98 14.77 -1.19 -3.22
N VAL A 99 14.65 -1.64 -4.47
CA VAL A 99 13.90 -2.85 -4.82
C VAL A 99 14.81 -3.74 -5.66
N SER A 100 15.07 -4.93 -5.15
CA SER A 100 15.88 -5.92 -5.86
C SER A 100 15.26 -6.27 -7.22
N LYS A 101 16.07 -6.39 -8.26
CA LYS A 101 15.64 -6.90 -9.57
C LYS A 101 15.09 -8.34 -9.53
N ARG A 102 15.34 -9.05 -8.44
CA ARG A 102 14.81 -10.41 -8.18
C ARG A 102 13.55 -10.42 -7.33
N ALA A 103 13.05 -9.28 -6.89
CA ALA A 103 11.76 -9.15 -6.21
C ALA A 103 10.62 -8.97 -7.22
N THR A 104 9.41 -9.38 -6.83
CA THR A 104 8.19 -9.14 -7.60
C THR A 104 7.20 -8.31 -6.78
N ILE A 105 6.54 -7.34 -7.41
CA ILE A 105 5.58 -6.45 -6.75
C ILE A 105 4.33 -6.36 -7.60
N GLY A 106 3.18 -6.67 -7.00
CA GLY A 106 1.88 -6.68 -7.64
C GLY A 106 1.34 -5.29 -7.97
N GLU A 107 0.38 -5.26 -8.87
CA GLU A 107 -0.30 -4.04 -9.33
C GLU A 107 -0.97 -3.26 -8.20
N GLY A 108 -0.98 -1.94 -8.29
CA GLY A 108 -1.57 -1.05 -7.28
C GLY A 108 -0.81 -0.96 -5.97
N THR A 109 0.30 -1.67 -5.83
CA THR A 109 1.18 -1.59 -4.67
C THR A 109 2.07 -0.36 -4.76
N ILE A 110 2.22 0.32 -3.63
CA ILE A 110 3.14 1.45 -3.48
C ILE A 110 4.28 1.10 -2.53
N VAL A 111 5.51 1.41 -2.94
CA VAL A 111 6.73 1.32 -2.13
C VAL A 111 7.22 2.74 -1.87
N MET A 112 7.17 3.13 -0.59
CA MET A 112 7.42 4.50 -0.14
C MET A 112 8.92 4.76 0.07
N HIS A 113 9.28 6.00 0.42
CA HIS A 113 10.66 6.46 0.55
C HIS A 113 11.48 5.65 1.57
N GLY A 114 12.72 5.34 1.22
CA GLY A 114 13.68 4.66 2.08
C GLY A 114 13.35 3.21 2.39
N SER A 115 12.32 2.63 1.77
CA SER A 115 12.00 1.21 1.92
C SER A 115 13.02 0.33 1.20
N VAL A 116 13.25 -0.85 1.71
CA VAL A 116 14.11 -1.86 1.13
C VAL A 116 13.31 -3.13 0.85
N VAL A 117 13.34 -3.62 -0.37
CA VAL A 117 12.73 -4.90 -0.78
C VAL A 117 13.82 -5.80 -1.35
N ASN A 118 14.21 -6.82 -0.62
CA ASN A 118 15.35 -7.68 -0.93
C ASN A 118 15.02 -8.79 -1.94
N ALA A 119 16.06 -9.53 -2.33
CA ALA A 119 15.99 -10.55 -3.37
C ALA A 119 15.03 -11.69 -2.99
N GLY A 120 14.27 -12.17 -3.97
CA GLY A 120 13.30 -13.25 -3.77
C GLY A 120 11.98 -12.83 -3.11
N ALA A 121 11.88 -11.59 -2.59
CA ALA A 121 10.65 -11.11 -1.99
C ALA A 121 9.51 -11.05 -3.02
N LYS A 122 8.32 -11.49 -2.61
CA LYS A 122 7.10 -11.50 -3.44
C LYS A 122 6.01 -10.69 -2.73
N ILE A 123 5.66 -9.55 -3.29
CA ILE A 123 4.65 -8.65 -2.74
C ILE A 123 3.43 -8.68 -3.64
N GLY A 124 2.26 -8.89 -3.06
CA GLY A 124 0.97 -8.94 -3.72
C GLY A 124 0.47 -7.58 -4.21
N LYS A 125 -0.79 -7.56 -4.58
CA LYS A 125 -1.50 -6.40 -5.14
C LYS A 125 -2.00 -5.46 -4.05
N ASN A 126 -2.13 -4.17 -4.41
CA ASN A 126 -2.77 -3.15 -3.58
C ASN A 126 -2.17 -3.04 -2.16
N CYS A 127 -0.89 -3.37 -2.00
CA CYS A 127 -0.16 -3.26 -0.73
C CYS A 127 0.40 -1.84 -0.52
N ILE A 128 0.69 -1.54 0.74
CA ILE A 128 1.44 -0.36 1.16
C ILE A 128 2.72 -0.84 1.84
N ILE A 129 3.86 -0.61 1.22
CA ILE A 129 5.17 -0.76 1.83
C ILE A 129 5.61 0.65 2.22
N ASN A 130 5.35 1.02 3.48
CA ASN A 130 5.46 2.39 3.94
C ASN A 130 6.91 2.83 4.14
N ASN A 131 7.14 4.11 4.42
CA ASN A 131 8.46 4.71 4.54
C ASN A 131 9.38 3.88 5.46
N LYS A 132 10.62 3.63 5.01
CA LYS A 132 11.65 2.89 5.76
C LYS A 132 11.26 1.45 6.15
N ALA A 133 10.22 0.86 5.56
CA ALA A 133 9.92 -0.55 5.80
C ALA A 133 11.01 -1.43 5.17
N LEU A 134 11.45 -2.47 5.89
CA LEU A 134 12.44 -3.43 5.45
C LEU A 134 11.76 -4.78 5.20
N ILE A 135 11.82 -5.24 3.97
CA ILE A 135 11.33 -6.54 3.53
C ILE A 135 12.54 -7.37 3.11
N GLU A 136 12.87 -8.36 3.91
CA GLU A 136 14.04 -9.20 3.70
C GLU A 136 13.84 -10.25 2.60
N HIS A 137 14.91 -11.01 2.31
CA HIS A 137 14.93 -12.01 1.25
C HIS A 137 13.85 -13.08 1.43
N ASP A 138 13.28 -13.56 0.33
CA ASP A 138 12.30 -14.65 0.27
C ASP A 138 11.00 -14.42 1.06
N VAL A 139 10.75 -13.18 1.51
CA VAL A 139 9.49 -12.81 2.18
C VAL A 139 8.34 -12.87 1.19
N VAL A 140 7.20 -13.39 1.64
CA VAL A 140 5.94 -13.38 0.88
C VAL A 140 4.93 -12.48 1.59
N ILE A 141 4.47 -11.45 0.91
CA ILE A 141 3.39 -10.56 1.36
C ILE A 141 2.23 -10.72 0.38
N GLU A 142 1.10 -11.22 0.88
CA GLU A 142 -0.12 -11.36 0.06
C GLU A 142 -0.81 -10.00 -0.13
N ASP A 143 -1.94 -10.00 -0.88
CA ASP A 143 -2.66 -8.79 -1.29
C ASP A 143 -3.19 -7.95 -0.12
N ASN A 144 -3.35 -6.65 -0.36
CA ASN A 144 -3.96 -5.67 0.54
C ASN A 144 -3.28 -5.56 1.92
N CYS A 145 -2.00 -5.89 2.04
CA CYS A 145 -1.25 -5.72 3.27
C CYS A 145 -0.70 -4.30 3.43
N HIS A 146 -0.56 -3.86 4.66
CA HIS A 146 0.10 -2.60 4.98
C HIS A 146 1.25 -2.85 5.98
N LEU A 147 2.46 -2.71 5.50
CA LEU A 147 3.69 -2.70 6.28
C LEU A 147 3.97 -1.25 6.64
N SER A 148 3.72 -0.87 7.90
CA SER A 148 3.77 0.53 8.33
C SER A 148 5.20 1.04 8.45
N THR A 149 5.36 2.32 8.73
CA THR A 149 6.64 3.05 8.75
C THR A 149 7.68 2.33 9.62
N GLY A 150 8.84 2.04 9.04
CA GLY A 150 9.95 1.40 9.75
C GLY A 150 9.71 -0.05 10.18
N SER A 151 8.61 -0.70 9.76
CA SER A 151 8.39 -2.11 10.06
C SER A 151 9.41 -3.00 9.36
N THR A 152 9.82 -4.08 10.02
CA THR A 152 10.79 -5.06 9.50
C THR A 152 10.15 -6.43 9.39
N VAL A 153 10.27 -7.04 8.22
CA VAL A 153 9.85 -8.43 7.98
C VAL A 153 11.09 -9.22 7.58
N ASN A 154 11.54 -10.10 8.46
CA ASN A 154 12.77 -10.87 8.28
C ASN A 154 12.58 -12.04 7.31
N GLY A 155 13.71 -12.59 6.84
CA GLY A 155 13.79 -13.54 5.75
C GLY A 155 12.84 -14.74 5.83
N GLY A 156 12.24 -15.11 4.71
CA GLY A 156 11.34 -16.25 4.60
C GLY A 156 9.99 -16.11 5.32
N ALA A 157 9.70 -14.97 5.97
CA ALA A 157 8.43 -14.75 6.62
C ALA A 157 7.27 -14.60 5.62
N ILE A 158 6.06 -14.97 6.04
CA ILE A 158 4.84 -14.90 5.20
C ILE A 158 3.81 -14.02 5.90
N ILE A 159 3.39 -12.95 5.24
CA ILE A 159 2.30 -12.08 5.68
C ILE A 159 1.09 -12.31 4.78
N LYS A 160 0.04 -12.92 5.34
CA LYS A 160 -1.18 -13.20 4.58
C LYS A 160 -2.03 -11.96 4.40
N LYS A 161 -2.93 -12.03 3.40
CA LYS A 161 -3.76 -10.93 2.90
C LYS A 161 -4.47 -10.13 3.99
N ASN A 162 -4.65 -8.84 3.71
CA ASN A 162 -5.41 -7.90 4.53
C ASN A 162 -4.79 -7.65 5.91
N SER A 163 -3.51 -7.98 6.12
CA SER A 163 -2.87 -7.81 7.43
C SER A 163 -2.12 -6.48 7.51
N PHE A 164 -2.07 -5.95 8.72
CA PHE A 164 -1.39 -4.70 9.07
C PHE A 164 -0.25 -5.00 10.04
N ILE A 165 0.95 -4.54 9.71
CA ILE A 165 2.12 -4.59 10.58
C ILE A 165 2.45 -3.17 11.00
N GLY A 166 2.33 -2.89 12.29
CA GLY A 166 2.50 -1.56 12.88
C GLY A 166 3.91 -1.00 12.74
N SER A 167 4.02 0.32 12.92
CA SER A 167 5.28 1.04 12.79
C SER A 167 6.35 0.47 13.71
N CYS A 168 7.58 0.32 13.21
CA CYS A 168 8.74 -0.19 13.94
C CYS A 168 8.56 -1.60 14.54
N SER A 169 7.53 -2.35 14.12
CA SER A 169 7.37 -3.74 14.54
C SER A 169 8.24 -4.66 13.70
N VAL A 170 8.74 -5.73 14.34
CA VAL A 170 9.64 -6.69 13.73
C VAL A 170 8.98 -8.07 13.69
N ILE A 171 8.88 -8.65 12.51
CA ILE A 171 8.47 -10.04 12.30
C ILE A 171 9.72 -10.88 12.15
N LYS A 172 9.89 -11.88 13.04
CA LYS A 172 11.03 -12.81 13.03
C LYS A 172 11.04 -13.62 11.72
N GLN A 173 12.22 -14.13 11.35
CA GLN A 173 12.38 -14.98 10.15
C GLN A 173 11.51 -16.24 10.22
N ASN A 174 11.04 -16.69 9.04
CA ASN A 174 10.23 -17.90 8.85
C ASN A 174 8.90 -17.92 9.62
N ILE A 175 8.43 -16.78 10.12
CA ILE A 175 7.14 -16.65 10.81
C ILE A 175 6.02 -16.42 9.80
N LYS A 176 4.86 -17.00 10.09
CA LYS A 176 3.64 -16.82 9.31
C LYS A 176 2.62 -15.99 10.08
N ILE A 177 2.29 -14.84 9.53
CA ILE A 177 1.19 -14.00 9.99
C ILE A 177 -0.06 -14.36 9.18
N GLY A 178 -1.14 -14.72 9.87
CA GLY A 178 -2.42 -15.10 9.27
C GLY A 178 -3.10 -13.95 8.50
N LYS A 179 -4.27 -14.24 7.93
CA LYS A 179 -5.11 -13.25 7.23
C LYS A 179 -5.77 -12.29 8.22
N ASN A 180 -6.01 -11.06 7.79
CA ASN A 180 -6.72 -10.03 8.57
C ASN A 180 -6.08 -9.80 9.96
N CYS A 181 -4.79 -10.00 10.10
CA CYS A 181 -4.09 -9.77 11.35
C CYS A 181 -3.79 -8.29 11.53
N PHE A 182 -3.82 -7.86 12.79
CA PHE A 182 -3.40 -6.54 13.22
C PHE A 182 -2.27 -6.71 14.24
N VAL A 183 -1.11 -6.16 13.92
CA VAL A 183 0.04 -6.05 14.82
C VAL A 183 0.23 -4.58 15.15
N ASN A 184 0.16 -4.20 16.43
CA ASN A 184 0.37 -2.82 16.86
C ASN A 184 1.81 -2.37 16.60
N ALA A 185 2.10 -1.09 16.81
CA ALA A 185 3.45 -0.53 16.64
C ALA A 185 4.43 -1.06 17.70
N ASN A 186 5.72 -1.07 17.34
CA ASN A 186 6.84 -1.36 18.24
C ASN A 186 6.78 -2.75 18.92
N LEU A 187 6.34 -3.78 18.18
CA LEU A 187 6.25 -5.15 18.69
C LEU A 187 7.23 -6.07 17.98
N PHE A 188 7.78 -7.03 18.75
CA PHE A 188 8.51 -8.16 18.21
C PHE A 188 7.61 -9.40 18.17
N ILE A 189 7.39 -9.95 16.97
CA ILE A 189 6.58 -11.15 16.74
C ILE A 189 7.51 -12.31 16.41
N ASP A 190 7.61 -13.26 17.32
CA ASP A 190 8.53 -14.40 17.26
C ASP A 190 7.80 -15.75 17.07
N GLN A 191 6.48 -15.73 16.91
CA GLN A 191 5.64 -16.91 16.69
C GLN A 191 4.57 -16.69 15.64
N ASN A 192 4.09 -17.79 15.05
CA ASN A 192 3.03 -17.72 14.05
C ASN A 192 1.74 -17.13 14.62
N LEU A 193 1.06 -16.30 13.87
CA LEU A 193 -0.25 -15.77 14.21
C LEU A 193 -1.34 -16.44 13.37
N LYS A 194 -2.42 -16.85 14.02
CA LYS A 194 -3.62 -17.37 13.35
C LYS A 194 -4.36 -16.24 12.62
N ASP A 195 -5.22 -16.59 11.67
CA ASP A 195 -6.09 -15.63 10.98
C ASP A 195 -6.89 -14.80 12.01
N ASN A 196 -7.08 -13.51 11.72
CA ASN A 196 -7.82 -12.53 12.53
C ASN A 196 -7.18 -12.20 13.92
N SER A 197 -5.92 -12.56 14.14
CA SER A 197 -5.20 -12.20 15.38
C SER A 197 -5.01 -10.68 15.49
N LYS A 198 -5.23 -10.17 16.71
CA LYS A 198 -5.00 -8.76 17.04
C LYS A 198 -4.02 -8.67 18.19
N ILE A 199 -2.81 -8.21 17.90
CA ILE A 199 -1.72 -8.11 18.87
C ILE A 199 -1.55 -6.65 19.25
N TYR A 200 -1.82 -6.36 20.50
CA TYR A 200 -1.62 -5.06 21.13
C TYR A 200 -0.46 -5.17 22.11
N GLU A 201 0.11 -4.03 22.48
CA GLU A 201 1.12 -3.99 23.53
C GLU A 201 0.62 -4.72 24.79
N LYS A 202 1.44 -5.60 25.37
CA LYS A 202 1.15 -6.14 26.70
C LYS A 202 1.36 -4.98 27.67
N LYS A 203 0.32 -4.58 28.38
CA LYS A 203 0.41 -3.66 29.51
C LYS A 203 1.25 -4.28 30.62
#